data_bafeacf36c220823ab360697a6de0322
#
_entry.id   bafeacf36c220823ab360697a6de0322
#
_cell.length_a   1.000
_cell.length_b   1.000
_cell.length_c   1.000
_cell.angle_alpha   90.00
_cell.angle_beta   90.00
_cell.angle_gamma   90.00
#
_symmetry.space_group_name_H-M   'P 1'
#
loop_
_entity.id
_entity.type
_entity.pdbx_description
1 polymer ?
#
loop_
_entity_poly.entity_id
_entity_poly.type
_entity_poly.pdbx_seq_one_letter_code
_entity_poly.pdbx_strand_id
1 'polypeptide(L)'
;MTRGGYRPDGQRHPSTSGRRPMAWSALASAVACVWFAFAEPTVQVVYNASDSVPGGWYRIVPVESVAVGDLVLVRLPADVASLAARRGYLPAGVPLLKSVAAGPRQRVCTTGARMRVDGRVVAHARSQDRAGRAMPRWTGCRELDADEVLLLSTRHAESFDGRYFGPVPLDSVLGKAQPLWLDEQPRWKARPELGARAEKAEGKIKGGGTSDAWSQSARGGGSGTAAPRYVPGSCQKARRP
;
A
#
# COMPACT_ATOMS: atom_id res chain seq x y z
N MET A 1 -7.92 -101.62 1.27
CA MET A 1 -9.10 -100.82 0.93
C MET A 1 -9.15 -99.63 1.94
N THR A 2 -8.54 -98.51 1.61
CA THR A 2 -8.49 -97.28 2.46
C THR A 2 -9.19 -96.18 1.75
N ARG A 3 -10.31 -95.75 2.33
CA ARG A 3 -11.11 -94.62 1.82
C ARG A 3 -10.45 -93.27 2.23
N GLY A 4 -9.98 -92.51 1.25
CA GLY A 4 -9.54 -91.15 1.43
C GLY A 4 -10.73 -90.22 1.57
N GLY A 5 -10.78 -89.50 2.68
CA GLY A 5 -11.79 -88.50 2.93
C GLY A 5 -11.41 -87.17 2.28
N TYR A 6 -12.28 -86.63 1.44
CA TYR A 6 -12.22 -85.33 0.84
C TYR A 6 -12.65 -84.32 1.85
N ARG A 7 -11.80 -83.31 2.17
CA ARG A 7 -12.15 -82.13 2.93
C ARG A 7 -12.53 -80.96 1.99
N PRO A 8 -13.70 -80.34 2.08
CA PRO A 8 -14.00 -79.18 1.27
C PRO A 8 -13.26 -77.96 1.80
N ASP A 9 -12.68 -77.26 0.85
CA ASP A 9 -11.95 -75.95 1.10
C ASP A 9 -12.82 -74.93 1.78
N GLY A 10 -12.25 -74.31 2.83
CA GLY A 10 -12.87 -73.22 3.58
C GLY A 10 -13.08 -71.98 2.73
N GLN A 11 -14.32 -71.53 2.67
CA GLN A 11 -14.73 -70.29 2.08
C GLN A 11 -14.00 -69.10 2.80
N ARG A 12 -13.11 -68.46 2.08
CA ARG A 12 -12.49 -67.19 2.53
C ARG A 12 -13.54 -66.09 2.41
N HIS A 13 -14.10 -65.66 3.53
CA HIS A 13 -14.90 -64.46 3.58
C HIS A 13 -14.01 -63.27 3.25
N PRO A 14 -14.40 -62.34 2.32
CA PRO A 14 -13.64 -61.15 2.07
C PRO A 14 -13.75 -60.23 3.30
N SER A 15 -12.61 -59.91 3.92
CA SER A 15 -12.55 -58.98 5.05
C SER A 15 -12.92 -57.57 4.61
N THR A 16 -14.04 -57.05 5.09
CA THR A 16 -14.57 -55.74 4.82
C THR A 16 -13.87 -54.60 5.64
N SER A 17 -12.67 -54.88 6.19
CA SER A 17 -11.98 -53.98 7.10
C SER A 17 -11.24 -52.79 6.44
N GLY A 18 -11.09 -52.81 5.11
CA GLY A 18 -10.32 -51.76 4.39
C GLY A 18 -11.07 -50.46 4.05
N ARG A 19 -12.41 -50.49 4.13
CA ARG A 19 -13.21 -49.31 3.70
C ARG A 19 -13.33 -48.17 4.74
N ARG A 20 -13.21 -48.49 6.02
CA ARG A 20 -13.32 -47.52 7.12
C ARG A 20 -12.18 -46.51 7.17
N PRO A 21 -10.88 -46.86 7.04
CA PRO A 21 -9.81 -45.90 7.05
C PRO A 21 -9.85 -44.94 5.84
N MET A 22 -10.28 -45.38 4.65
CA MET A 22 -10.41 -44.53 3.47
C MET A 22 -11.53 -43.50 3.62
N ALA A 23 -12.65 -43.84 4.28
CA ALA A 23 -13.75 -42.91 4.52
C ALA A 23 -13.32 -41.76 5.48
N TRP A 24 -12.58 -42.12 6.52
CA TRP A 24 -12.06 -41.12 7.47
C TRP A 24 -11.00 -40.19 6.85
N SER A 25 -10.12 -40.70 5.99
CA SER A 25 -9.15 -39.86 5.28
C SER A 25 -9.82 -38.90 4.28
N ALA A 26 -10.87 -39.36 3.57
CA ALA A 26 -11.61 -38.52 2.65
C ALA A 26 -12.37 -37.39 3.39
N LEU A 27 -12.97 -37.72 4.54
CA LEU A 27 -13.64 -36.71 5.38
C LEU A 27 -12.65 -35.69 5.94
N ALA A 28 -11.50 -36.12 6.45
CA ALA A 28 -10.44 -35.25 6.95
C ALA A 28 -9.91 -34.31 5.86
N SER A 29 -9.70 -34.85 4.64
CA SER A 29 -9.29 -34.03 3.49
C SER A 29 -10.35 -33.01 3.09
N ALA A 30 -11.63 -33.37 3.08
CA ALA A 30 -12.72 -32.46 2.77
C ALA A 30 -12.81 -31.32 3.82
N VAL A 31 -12.71 -31.65 5.11
CA VAL A 31 -12.69 -30.65 6.19
C VAL A 31 -11.48 -29.71 6.06
N ALA A 32 -10.30 -30.25 5.76
CA ALA A 32 -9.11 -29.41 5.53
C ALA A 32 -9.28 -28.49 4.33
N CYS A 33 -9.82 -28.97 3.21
CA CYS A 33 -10.09 -28.15 2.03
C CYS A 33 -11.09 -27.02 2.34
N VAL A 34 -12.15 -27.32 3.08
CA VAL A 34 -13.12 -26.32 3.52
C VAL A 34 -12.46 -25.29 4.43
N TRP A 35 -11.64 -25.74 5.40
CA TRP A 35 -10.90 -24.85 6.30
C TRP A 35 -9.99 -23.89 5.52
N PHE A 36 -9.20 -24.40 4.57
CA PHE A 36 -8.33 -23.57 3.73
C PHE A 36 -9.10 -22.65 2.78
N ALA A 37 -10.30 -23.03 2.34
CA ALA A 37 -11.13 -22.20 1.46
C ALA A 37 -11.73 -20.99 2.21
N PHE A 38 -11.96 -21.11 3.52
CA PHE A 38 -12.51 -20.03 4.36
C PHE A 38 -11.45 -19.31 5.22
N ALA A 39 -10.23 -19.84 5.32
CA ALA A 39 -9.12 -19.18 5.99
C ALA A 39 -8.63 -18.02 5.10
N GLU A 40 -8.92 -16.78 5.49
CA GLU A 40 -8.29 -15.62 4.85
C GLU A 40 -6.78 -15.66 5.14
N PRO A 41 -5.92 -15.77 4.12
CA PRO A 41 -4.49 -15.79 4.33
C PRO A 41 -4.06 -14.42 4.86
N THR A 42 -3.61 -14.35 6.10
CA THR A 42 -2.97 -13.13 6.62
C THR A 42 -1.67 -12.91 5.86
N VAL A 43 -1.50 -11.72 5.27
CA VAL A 43 -0.26 -11.34 4.61
C VAL A 43 0.84 -11.29 5.67
N GLN A 44 1.73 -12.28 5.68
CA GLN A 44 2.79 -12.39 6.69
C GLN A 44 4.12 -11.78 6.23
N VAL A 45 4.38 -11.77 4.92
CA VAL A 45 5.62 -11.24 4.33
C VAL A 45 5.29 -10.50 3.05
N VAL A 46 5.84 -9.29 2.89
CA VAL A 46 5.72 -8.48 1.67
C VAL A 46 7.09 -8.01 1.21
N TYR A 47 7.28 -7.91 -0.10
CA TYR A 47 8.44 -7.27 -0.69
C TYR A 47 8.06 -5.85 -1.14
N ASN A 48 8.78 -4.85 -0.66
CA ASN A 48 8.64 -3.49 -1.13
C ASN A 48 9.61 -3.20 -2.28
N ALA A 49 9.05 -2.97 -3.46
CA ALA A 49 9.82 -2.58 -4.65
C ALA A 49 9.81 -1.05 -4.88
N SER A 50 9.13 -0.28 -4.03
CA SER A 50 8.96 1.17 -4.19
C SER A 50 10.01 1.96 -3.40
N ASP A 51 10.27 3.21 -3.84
CA ASP A 51 11.22 4.11 -3.16
C ASP A 51 10.61 4.82 -1.94
N SER A 52 9.32 4.63 -1.66
CA SER A 52 8.63 5.34 -0.58
C SER A 52 9.06 4.94 0.82
N VAL A 53 9.52 3.70 0.99
CA VAL A 53 10.20 3.16 2.18
C VAL A 53 11.40 2.35 1.71
N PRO A 54 12.34 1.92 2.57
CA PRO A 54 13.45 1.09 2.13
C PRO A 54 12.98 -0.11 1.32
N GLY A 55 13.65 -0.40 0.19
CA GLY A 55 13.40 -1.62 -0.60
C GLY A 55 13.74 -2.86 0.23
N GLY A 56 12.99 -3.96 0.03
CA GLY A 56 13.31 -5.20 0.73
C GLY A 56 12.08 -5.95 1.25
N TRP A 57 12.36 -6.96 2.06
CA TRP A 57 11.36 -7.84 2.65
C TRP A 57 10.93 -7.37 4.02
N TYR A 58 9.63 -7.40 4.26
CA TYR A 58 9.00 -6.99 5.52
C TYR A 58 8.09 -8.08 6.03
N ARG A 59 8.19 -8.38 7.32
CA ARG A 59 7.23 -9.19 8.04
C ARG A 59 6.06 -8.31 8.47
N ILE A 60 4.84 -8.78 8.24
CA ILE A 60 3.62 -8.10 8.67
C ILE A 60 3.12 -8.77 9.94
N VAL A 61 3.03 -7.98 11.00
CA VAL A 61 2.52 -8.44 12.30
C VAL A 61 1.18 -7.78 12.61
N PRO A 62 0.29 -8.43 13.36
CA PRO A 62 -0.99 -7.86 13.77
C PRO A 62 -0.84 -6.49 14.42
N VAL A 63 -1.85 -5.65 14.26
CA VAL A 63 -1.89 -4.29 14.84
C VAL A 63 -2.55 -4.36 16.20
N GLU A 64 -1.79 -4.19 17.26
CA GLU A 64 -2.33 -3.97 18.62
C GLU A 64 -2.53 -2.48 18.89
N SER A 65 -1.62 -1.66 18.40
CA SER A 65 -1.67 -0.20 18.48
C SER A 65 -0.87 0.41 17.34
N VAL A 66 -1.16 1.63 16.94
CA VAL A 66 -0.42 2.36 15.90
C VAL A 66 0.17 3.63 16.49
N ALA A 67 1.47 3.82 16.31
CA ALA A 67 2.20 5.01 16.75
C ALA A 67 2.80 5.78 15.56
N VAL A 68 3.04 7.07 15.75
CA VAL A 68 3.75 7.89 14.77
C VAL A 68 5.15 7.33 14.54
N GLY A 69 5.53 7.14 13.30
CA GLY A 69 6.78 6.51 12.89
C GLY A 69 6.65 5.02 12.54
N ASP A 70 5.59 4.35 12.98
CA ASP A 70 5.35 2.96 12.59
C ASP A 70 5.22 2.85 11.07
N LEU A 71 5.80 1.77 10.53
CA LEU A 71 5.59 1.38 9.15
C LEU A 71 4.40 0.42 9.09
N VAL A 72 3.41 0.74 8.26
CA VAL A 72 2.17 -0.03 8.18
C VAL A 72 1.85 -0.42 6.74
N LEU A 73 1.27 -1.60 6.60
CA LEU A 73 0.67 -2.07 5.36
C LEU A 73 -0.81 -1.71 5.38
N VAL A 74 -1.28 -0.99 4.36
CA VAL A 74 -2.62 -0.39 4.33
C VAL A 74 -3.34 -0.74 3.04
N ARG A 75 -4.62 -1.09 3.14
CA ARG A 75 -5.53 -1.16 2.00
C ARG A 75 -6.07 0.24 1.71
N LEU A 76 -5.89 0.71 0.48
CA LEU A 76 -6.41 2.01 0.09
C LEU A 76 -7.95 1.97 -0.05
N PRO A 77 -8.65 3.08 0.27
CA PRO A 77 -10.05 3.26 -0.10
C PRO A 77 -10.26 3.03 -1.60
N ALA A 78 -11.42 2.52 -1.99
CA ALA A 78 -11.67 2.02 -3.35
C ALA A 78 -11.47 3.08 -4.45
N ASP A 79 -11.86 4.32 -4.21
CA ASP A 79 -11.69 5.46 -5.11
C ASP A 79 -10.21 5.83 -5.28
N VAL A 80 -9.44 5.85 -4.18
CA VAL A 80 -8.01 6.12 -4.16
C VAL A 80 -7.23 4.99 -4.85
N ALA A 81 -7.59 3.72 -4.56
CA ALA A 81 -7.01 2.54 -5.20
C ALA A 81 -7.25 2.55 -6.72
N SER A 82 -8.47 2.90 -7.13
CA SER A 82 -8.83 3.03 -8.55
C SER A 82 -8.02 4.13 -9.25
N LEU A 83 -7.84 5.28 -8.60
CA LEU A 83 -7.00 6.36 -9.12
C LEU A 83 -5.55 5.91 -9.26
N ALA A 84 -5.00 5.27 -8.23
CA ALA A 84 -3.63 4.76 -8.22
C ALA A 84 -3.39 3.76 -9.36
N ALA A 85 -4.32 2.83 -9.56
CA ALA A 85 -4.25 1.83 -10.62
C ALA A 85 -4.32 2.45 -12.02
N ARG A 86 -5.30 3.33 -12.28
CA ARG A 86 -5.42 4.02 -13.58
C ARG A 86 -4.19 4.87 -13.94
N ARG A 87 -3.48 5.38 -12.94
CA ARG A 87 -2.27 6.20 -13.14
C ARG A 87 -0.98 5.40 -13.10
N GLY A 88 -1.06 4.09 -12.85
CA GLY A 88 0.13 3.22 -12.77
C GLY A 88 1.01 3.47 -11.54
N TYR A 89 0.45 4.07 -10.46
CA TYR A 89 1.19 4.28 -9.22
C TYR A 89 1.28 3.00 -8.39
N LEU A 90 0.17 2.22 -8.37
CA LEU A 90 0.04 0.97 -7.65
C LEU A 90 -0.96 0.07 -8.39
N PRO A 91 -0.67 -1.21 -8.62
CA PRO A 91 -1.64 -2.13 -9.21
C PRO A 91 -2.90 -2.26 -8.35
N ALA A 92 -4.04 -2.56 -8.99
CA ALA A 92 -5.29 -2.76 -8.27
C ALA A 92 -5.17 -3.89 -7.24
N GLY A 93 -5.73 -3.68 -6.05
CA GLY A 93 -5.71 -4.67 -4.96
C GLY A 93 -4.38 -4.82 -4.22
N VAL A 94 -3.31 -4.16 -4.66
CA VAL A 94 -2.03 -4.19 -3.95
C VAL A 94 -2.07 -3.21 -2.77
N PRO A 95 -1.77 -3.65 -1.53
CA PRO A 95 -1.70 -2.77 -0.38
C PRO A 95 -0.51 -1.81 -0.46
N LEU A 96 -0.65 -0.67 0.21
CA LEU A 96 0.35 0.38 0.26
C LEU A 96 1.19 0.26 1.54
N LEU A 97 2.52 0.37 1.42
CA LEU A 97 3.42 0.40 2.57
C LEU A 97 3.87 1.85 2.84
N LYS A 98 3.54 2.40 4.02
CA LYS A 98 3.82 3.79 4.40
C LYS A 98 4.09 3.95 5.89
N SER A 99 4.76 5.04 6.24
CA SER A 99 4.94 5.43 7.63
C SER A 99 3.75 6.24 8.15
N VAL A 100 3.39 6.03 9.40
CA VAL A 100 2.40 6.83 10.12
C VAL A 100 3.01 8.18 10.44
N ALA A 101 2.45 9.24 9.90
CA ALA A 101 2.91 10.62 10.11
C ALA A 101 2.10 11.35 11.18
N ALA A 102 0.84 10.96 11.36
CA ALA A 102 0.00 11.41 12.46
C ALA A 102 -0.98 10.31 12.87
N GLY A 103 -1.27 10.24 14.15
CA GLY A 103 -2.26 9.36 14.76
C GLY A 103 -3.48 10.11 15.28
N PRO A 104 -4.37 9.40 16.00
CA PRO A 104 -5.57 9.97 16.58
C PRO A 104 -5.31 11.25 17.38
N ARG A 105 -6.27 12.18 17.31
CA ARG A 105 -6.26 13.47 18.02
C ARG A 105 -5.15 14.46 17.62
N GLN A 106 -4.28 14.14 16.69
CA GLN A 106 -3.33 15.10 16.14
C GLN A 106 -4.02 15.99 15.10
N ARG A 107 -3.65 17.27 15.09
CA ARG A 107 -4.22 18.23 14.14
C ARG A 107 -3.46 18.19 12.82
N VAL A 108 -4.16 17.87 11.75
CA VAL A 108 -3.63 17.87 10.39
C VAL A 108 -4.22 19.04 9.60
N CYS A 109 -3.36 19.88 9.05
CA CYS A 109 -3.75 21.06 8.26
C CYS A 109 -2.99 21.11 6.94
N THR A 110 -3.68 21.54 5.88
CA THR A 110 -3.05 21.84 4.58
C THR A 110 -3.20 23.31 4.25
N THR A 111 -2.10 23.99 3.96
CA THR A 111 -2.08 25.38 3.51
C THR A 111 -1.29 25.48 2.21
N GLY A 112 -1.99 25.67 1.10
CA GLY A 112 -1.40 25.59 -0.22
C GLY A 112 -0.83 24.17 -0.48
N ALA A 113 0.45 24.05 -0.77
CA ALA A 113 1.12 22.77 -0.97
C ALA A 113 1.64 22.15 0.34
N ARG A 114 1.62 22.88 1.46
CA ARG A 114 2.24 22.43 2.71
C ARG A 114 1.24 21.67 3.57
N MET A 115 1.62 20.49 3.99
CA MET A 115 0.89 19.70 4.99
C MET A 115 1.59 19.84 6.33
N ARG A 116 0.81 20.07 7.38
CA ARG A 116 1.28 20.28 8.75
C ARG A 116 0.62 19.29 9.68
N VAL A 117 1.39 18.81 10.65
CA VAL A 117 0.89 18.04 11.81
C VAL A 117 1.27 18.83 13.05
N ASP A 118 0.28 19.18 13.87
CA ASP A 118 0.45 19.99 15.10
C ASP A 118 1.29 21.25 14.84
N GLY A 119 1.00 21.94 13.74
CA GLY A 119 1.68 23.17 13.31
C GLY A 119 3.02 22.97 12.59
N ARG A 120 3.64 21.81 12.67
CA ARG A 120 4.93 21.51 12.01
C ARG A 120 4.71 21.04 10.58
N VAL A 121 5.48 21.57 9.63
CA VAL A 121 5.45 21.12 8.23
C VAL A 121 6.07 19.74 8.13
N VAL A 122 5.29 18.75 7.68
CA VAL A 122 5.73 17.35 7.53
C VAL A 122 5.87 16.92 6.07
N ALA A 123 5.18 17.58 5.14
CA ALA A 123 5.26 17.25 3.73
C ALA A 123 4.84 18.41 2.82
N HIS A 124 5.23 18.29 1.54
CA HIS A 124 4.80 19.17 0.46
C HIS A 124 4.11 18.34 -0.63
N ALA A 125 2.87 18.73 -0.97
CA ALA A 125 2.15 18.10 -2.08
C ALA A 125 2.57 18.75 -3.41
N ARG A 126 2.77 17.94 -4.45
CA ARG A 126 3.03 18.41 -5.81
C ARG A 126 1.71 18.70 -6.52
N SER A 127 1.73 19.64 -7.45
CA SER A 127 0.56 19.95 -8.30
C SER A 127 0.38 18.96 -9.44
N GLN A 128 1.46 18.31 -9.87
CA GLN A 128 1.49 17.37 -10.99
C GLN A 128 2.34 16.16 -10.67
N ASP A 129 2.02 15.02 -11.26
CA ASP A 129 2.85 13.81 -11.25
C ASP A 129 3.97 13.88 -12.30
N ARG A 130 4.77 12.80 -12.39
CA ARG A 130 5.87 12.71 -13.38
C ARG A 130 5.41 12.75 -14.84
N ALA A 131 4.14 12.43 -15.10
CA ALA A 131 3.55 12.47 -16.43
C ALA A 131 2.85 13.82 -16.72
N GLY A 132 3.02 14.83 -15.85
CA GLY A 132 2.38 16.14 -16.00
C GLY A 132 0.90 16.19 -15.67
N ARG A 133 0.31 15.10 -15.14
CA ARG A 133 -1.11 15.04 -14.80
C ARG A 133 -1.36 15.72 -13.46
N ALA A 134 -2.42 16.51 -13.37
CA ALA A 134 -2.80 17.20 -12.13
C ALA A 134 -3.03 16.19 -11.00
N MET A 135 -2.42 16.43 -9.84
CA MET A 135 -2.60 15.60 -8.64
C MET A 135 -3.80 16.08 -7.85
N PRO A 136 -4.66 15.17 -7.35
CA PRO A 136 -5.62 15.53 -6.32
C PRO A 136 -4.86 16.07 -5.11
N ARG A 137 -5.53 16.88 -4.32
CA ARG A 137 -4.93 17.38 -3.07
C ARG A 137 -5.94 17.28 -1.96
N TRP A 138 -5.54 16.66 -0.88
CA TRP A 138 -6.32 16.77 0.33
C TRP A 138 -6.25 18.21 0.87
N THR A 139 -7.40 18.79 1.17
CA THR A 139 -7.51 20.17 1.70
C THR A 139 -8.36 20.13 2.96
N GLY A 140 -7.86 20.74 4.00
CA GLY A 140 -8.56 20.80 5.27
C GLY A 140 -7.63 21.19 6.41
N CYS A 141 -8.24 21.46 7.56
CA CYS A 141 -7.54 21.62 8.83
C CYS A 141 -8.45 21.10 9.93
N ARG A 142 -8.14 19.91 10.45
CA ARG A 142 -8.92 19.28 11.49
C ARG A 142 -8.08 18.37 12.37
N GLU A 143 -8.58 18.04 13.51
CA GLU A 143 -8.08 16.94 14.34
C GLU A 143 -8.47 15.59 13.72
N LEU A 144 -7.59 14.61 13.80
CA LEU A 144 -7.89 13.25 13.36
C LEU A 144 -8.83 12.57 14.37
N ASP A 145 -9.79 11.82 13.84
CA ASP A 145 -10.69 11.03 14.66
C ASP A 145 -9.93 9.91 15.39
N ALA A 146 -10.57 9.28 16.37
CA ALA A 146 -9.93 8.25 17.20
C ALA A 146 -9.50 7.01 16.40
N ASP A 147 -10.11 6.80 15.24
CA ASP A 147 -9.92 5.68 14.33
C ASP A 147 -9.24 6.08 13.02
N GLU A 148 -8.52 7.20 12.98
CA GLU A 148 -7.84 7.68 11.77
C GLU A 148 -6.33 7.82 11.94
N VAL A 149 -5.61 7.62 10.83
CA VAL A 149 -4.16 7.88 10.72
C VAL A 149 -3.82 8.61 9.43
N LEU A 150 -2.79 9.45 9.49
CA LEU A 150 -2.20 10.06 8.30
C LEU A 150 -0.95 9.30 7.91
N LEU A 151 -0.87 8.88 6.65
CA LEU A 151 0.23 8.09 6.09
C LEU A 151 1.05 8.93 5.13
N LEU A 152 2.36 9.00 5.34
CA LEU A 152 3.28 9.73 4.48
C LEU A 152 4.53 8.91 4.18
N SER A 153 5.17 9.23 3.06
CA SER A 153 6.57 8.86 2.83
C SER A 153 7.45 10.05 3.19
N THR A 154 8.37 9.85 4.11
CA THR A 154 9.40 10.83 4.47
C THR A 154 10.61 10.77 3.53
N ARG A 155 10.78 9.66 2.81
CA ARG A 155 11.96 9.41 1.94
C ARG A 155 11.79 9.92 0.52
N HIS A 156 10.57 9.95 -0.01
CA HIS A 156 10.33 10.26 -1.41
C HIS A 156 9.26 11.34 -1.57
N ALA A 157 9.70 12.51 -2.04
CA ALA A 157 8.83 13.69 -2.19
C ALA A 157 7.69 13.48 -3.22
N GLU A 158 7.86 12.55 -4.17
CA GLU A 158 6.87 12.23 -5.20
C GLU A 158 5.98 11.04 -4.85
N SER A 159 6.06 10.56 -3.60
CA SER A 159 5.24 9.45 -3.14
C SER A 159 3.76 9.78 -3.19
N PHE A 160 2.96 8.85 -3.73
CA PHE A 160 1.51 8.90 -3.64
C PHE A 160 1.07 8.43 -2.24
N ASP A 161 0.60 9.36 -1.41
CA ASP A 161 0.27 9.13 -0.01
C ASP A 161 -0.76 10.14 0.51
N GLY A 162 -0.91 10.28 1.82
CA GLY A 162 -1.90 11.12 2.48
C GLY A 162 -1.86 12.60 2.09
N ARG A 163 -0.80 13.09 1.43
CA ARG A 163 -0.78 14.43 0.81
C ARG A 163 -1.89 14.62 -0.21
N TYR A 164 -2.32 13.52 -0.84
CA TYR A 164 -3.23 13.52 -1.96
C TYR A 164 -4.62 12.97 -1.61
N PHE A 165 -4.69 11.98 -0.73
CA PHE A 165 -5.95 11.34 -0.34
C PHE A 165 -6.37 11.61 1.12
N GLY A 166 -5.48 12.22 1.93
CA GLY A 166 -5.79 12.54 3.32
C GLY A 166 -5.59 11.37 4.30
N PRO A 167 -6.15 11.52 5.50
CA PRO A 167 -6.18 10.46 6.51
C PRO A 167 -6.98 9.25 6.05
N VAL A 168 -6.63 8.07 6.56
CA VAL A 168 -7.32 6.82 6.31
C VAL A 168 -7.77 6.19 7.63
N PRO A 169 -8.85 5.39 7.62
CA PRO A 169 -9.30 4.68 8.81
C PRO A 169 -8.29 3.65 9.28
N LEU A 170 -8.20 3.43 10.59
CA LEU A 170 -7.33 2.41 11.20
C LEU A 170 -7.71 0.99 10.79
N ASP A 171 -8.98 0.71 10.51
CA ASP A 171 -9.46 -0.58 10.03
C ASP A 171 -8.92 -0.96 8.64
N SER A 172 -8.45 0.03 7.89
CA SER A 172 -7.75 -0.19 6.61
C SER A 172 -6.31 -0.69 6.79
N VAL A 173 -5.75 -0.60 8.01
CA VAL A 173 -4.40 -1.07 8.33
C VAL A 173 -4.38 -2.58 8.49
N LEU A 174 -3.72 -3.28 7.59
CA LEU A 174 -3.62 -4.74 7.56
C LEU A 174 -2.60 -5.29 8.58
N GLY A 175 -1.61 -4.48 8.97
CA GLY A 175 -0.58 -4.88 9.92
C GLY A 175 0.57 -3.88 9.98
N LYS A 176 1.40 -4.02 11.02
CA LYS A 176 2.69 -3.31 11.11
C LYS A 176 3.74 -4.06 10.32
N ALA A 177 4.56 -3.32 9.60
CA ALA A 177 5.66 -3.89 8.82
C ALA A 177 6.98 -3.77 9.57
N GLN A 178 7.60 -4.91 9.82
CA GLN A 178 8.92 -5.02 10.43
C GLN A 178 9.93 -5.44 9.37
N PRO A 179 11.06 -4.73 9.21
CA PRO A 179 12.06 -5.12 8.22
C PRO A 179 12.67 -6.48 8.56
N LEU A 180 12.69 -7.39 7.58
CA LEU A 180 13.40 -8.67 7.66
C LEU A 180 14.73 -8.60 6.94
N TRP A 181 14.71 -8.12 5.72
CA TRP A 181 15.88 -7.97 4.87
C TRP A 181 15.69 -6.75 4.00
N LEU A 182 16.56 -5.76 4.14
CA LEU A 182 16.53 -4.54 3.35
C LEU A 182 17.58 -4.60 2.24
N ASP A 183 17.23 -4.10 1.06
CA ASP A 183 18.19 -3.95 -0.02
C ASP A 183 19.27 -2.93 0.40
N GLU A 184 20.53 -3.30 0.33
CA GLU A 184 21.67 -2.47 0.77
C GLU A 184 21.80 -1.17 -0.04
N GLN A 185 21.23 -1.13 -1.25
CA GLN A 185 21.27 0.02 -2.13
C GLN A 185 19.86 0.47 -2.54
N PRO A 186 19.51 1.75 -2.36
CA PRO A 186 18.29 2.28 -2.94
C PRO A 186 18.34 2.12 -4.46
N ARG A 187 17.33 1.51 -5.06
CA ARG A 187 17.25 1.22 -6.51
C ARG A 187 17.50 2.42 -7.42
N TRP A 188 17.27 3.65 -6.94
CA TRP A 188 17.57 4.87 -7.71
C TRP A 188 19.07 5.12 -7.87
N LYS A 189 19.93 4.63 -6.97
CA LYS A 189 21.39 4.71 -7.12
C LYS A 189 21.94 3.69 -8.15
N ALA A 190 21.17 2.66 -8.45
CA ALA A 190 21.56 1.64 -9.42
C ALA A 190 21.23 2.00 -10.88
N ARG A 191 20.72 3.23 -11.16
CA ARG A 191 20.59 3.76 -12.52
C ARG A 191 21.75 4.73 -12.81
N PRO A 192 22.86 4.26 -13.38
CA PRO A 192 24.02 5.12 -13.68
C PRO A 192 23.72 6.22 -14.70
N GLU A 193 22.64 6.08 -15.46
CA GLU A 193 22.33 6.95 -16.59
C GLU A 193 21.68 8.30 -16.24
N LEU A 194 21.05 8.41 -15.06
CA LEU A 194 20.38 9.65 -14.64
C LEU A 194 21.33 10.64 -13.96
N GLY A 195 22.39 10.15 -13.30
CA GLY A 195 23.43 11.01 -12.70
C GLY A 195 24.30 11.72 -13.76
N ALA A 196 24.69 11.01 -14.81
CA ALA A 196 25.53 11.56 -15.87
C ALA A 196 24.81 12.63 -16.73
N ARG A 197 23.48 12.58 -16.84
CA ARG A 197 22.70 13.62 -17.54
C ARG A 197 22.49 14.89 -16.70
N ALA A 198 22.39 14.78 -15.38
CA ALA A 198 22.26 15.94 -14.49
C ALA A 198 23.57 16.74 -14.45
N GLU A 199 24.70 16.04 -14.33
CA GLU A 199 26.01 16.67 -14.29
C GLU A 199 26.41 17.32 -15.63
N LYS A 200 25.98 16.71 -16.76
CA LYS A 200 26.18 17.29 -18.10
C LYS A 200 25.29 18.50 -18.39
N ALA A 201 24.12 18.60 -17.73
CA ALA A 201 23.23 19.75 -17.82
C ALA A 201 23.75 20.94 -16.99
N GLU A 202 24.34 20.67 -15.83
CA GLU A 202 24.91 21.70 -14.95
C GLU A 202 26.21 22.27 -15.49
N GLY A 203 27.03 21.44 -16.13
CA GLY A 203 28.27 21.89 -16.82
C GLY A 203 28.02 22.80 -18.03
N LYS A 204 26.84 22.71 -18.65
CA LYS A 204 26.49 23.54 -19.83
C LYS A 204 25.94 24.93 -19.43
N ILE A 205 25.53 25.13 -18.21
CA ILE A 205 24.98 26.42 -17.72
C ILE A 205 26.09 27.36 -17.22
N LYS A 206 27.27 26.83 -16.87
CA LYS A 206 28.40 27.65 -16.39
C LYS A 206 29.28 28.29 -17.49
N GLY A 207 28.96 28.09 -18.77
CA GLY A 207 29.77 28.55 -19.91
C GLY A 207 29.17 29.65 -20.78
N GLY A 208 28.06 30.29 -20.38
CA GLY A 208 27.41 31.35 -21.16
C GLY A 208 27.11 32.57 -20.31
N GLY A 209 28.12 33.42 -20.12
CA GLY A 209 27.87 34.75 -19.59
C GLY A 209 27.29 35.66 -20.66
N THR A 210 26.20 36.34 -20.35
CA THR A 210 25.96 37.77 -20.63
C THR A 210 24.69 38.18 -19.89
N SER A 211 24.85 39.14 -19.02
CA SER A 211 23.84 39.99 -18.42
C SER A 211 23.04 40.76 -19.49
N ASP A 212 21.79 41.08 -19.14
CA ASP A 212 20.86 41.96 -19.82
C ASP A 212 19.74 41.28 -20.62
N ALA A 213 18.59 41.10 -19.96
CA ALA A 213 17.25 41.25 -20.50
C ALA A 213 16.14 40.60 -19.62
N TRP A 214 15.87 41.14 -18.46
CA TRP A 214 14.64 40.83 -17.72
C TRP A 214 13.93 42.12 -17.25
N SER A 215 13.43 42.84 -18.22
CA SER A 215 12.36 43.80 -17.96
C SER A 215 11.47 43.88 -19.19
N GLN A 216 10.23 43.53 -19.01
CA GLN A 216 9.05 43.66 -19.87
C GLN A 216 8.50 42.30 -20.37
N SER A 217 7.56 41.75 -19.63
CA SER A 217 6.26 41.29 -20.14
C SER A 217 5.37 40.75 -19.00
N ALA A 218 4.74 41.67 -18.32
CA ALA A 218 3.58 41.39 -17.48
C ALA A 218 2.38 42.05 -18.14
N ARG A 219 1.67 41.34 -19.01
CA ARG A 219 0.25 41.52 -19.34
C ARG A 219 -0.20 40.51 -20.38
N GLY A 220 -1.15 39.65 -20.00
CA GLY A 220 -1.82 38.73 -20.92
C GLY A 220 -2.63 37.71 -20.14
N GLY A 221 -3.93 37.93 -20.01
CA GLY A 221 -4.87 37.06 -19.31
C GLY A 221 -5.05 35.71 -19.98
N GLY A 222 -5.35 34.69 -19.19
CA GLY A 222 -5.71 33.35 -19.62
C GLY A 222 -6.58 32.68 -18.58
N SER A 223 -7.85 32.49 -18.91
CA SER A 223 -8.89 31.84 -18.16
C SER A 223 -8.44 30.41 -17.75
N GLY A 224 -8.13 30.22 -16.47
CA GLY A 224 -7.79 28.91 -15.92
C GLY A 224 -9.05 28.12 -15.59
N THR A 225 -9.27 27.02 -16.30
CA THR A 225 -10.20 25.97 -15.93
C THR A 225 -9.83 25.39 -14.57
N ALA A 226 -10.72 25.55 -13.61
CA ALA A 226 -10.54 25.05 -12.24
C ALA A 226 -10.46 23.53 -12.24
N ALA A 227 -9.39 22.99 -11.65
CA ALA A 227 -9.25 21.56 -11.39
C ALA A 227 -10.37 21.08 -10.44
N PRO A 228 -10.93 19.88 -10.64
CA PRO A 228 -11.99 19.36 -9.77
C PRO A 228 -11.48 19.22 -8.33
N ARG A 229 -12.20 19.84 -7.40
CA ARG A 229 -11.98 19.66 -5.96
C ARG A 229 -12.48 18.28 -5.57
N TYR A 230 -11.61 17.45 -5.05
CA TYR A 230 -12.01 16.25 -4.36
C TYR A 230 -12.70 16.66 -3.05
N VAL A 231 -14.00 16.39 -2.94
CA VAL A 231 -14.76 16.52 -1.70
C VAL A 231 -14.81 15.11 -1.10
N PRO A 232 -14.23 14.85 0.08
CA PRO A 232 -14.41 13.57 0.73
C PRO A 232 -15.89 13.39 1.04
N GLY A 233 -16.45 12.26 0.56
CA GLY A 233 -17.84 11.92 0.77
C GLY A 233 -18.13 11.87 2.28
N SER A 234 -19.13 12.63 2.70
CA SER A 234 -19.69 12.57 4.04
C SER A 234 -20.19 11.15 4.30
N CYS A 235 -19.50 10.44 5.18
CA CYS A 235 -19.96 9.15 5.68
C CYS A 235 -21.25 9.38 6.47
N GLN A 236 -22.40 9.21 5.81
CA GLN A 236 -23.69 9.16 6.49
C GLN A 236 -23.70 7.90 7.37
N LYS A 237 -23.68 8.12 8.66
CA LYS A 237 -23.89 7.11 9.69
C LYS A 237 -25.27 6.44 9.45
N ALA A 238 -25.28 5.27 8.84
CA ALA A 238 -26.47 4.44 8.74
C ALA A 238 -26.87 4.05 10.17
N ARG A 239 -27.94 4.65 10.71
CA ARG A 239 -28.63 4.17 11.90
C ARG A 239 -29.29 2.84 11.52
N ARG A 240 -28.89 1.77 12.16
CA ARG A 240 -29.63 0.50 12.15
C ARG A 240 -30.85 0.65 13.09
N PRO A 241 -31.96 0.00 12.72
CA PRO A 241 -33.14 -0.08 13.57
C PRO A 241 -32.91 -0.93 14.82
#